data_d4970418a2550e6fd6afcd5f6c0a5e31
#
_entry.id   d4970418a2550e6fd6afcd5f6c0a5e31
#
_cell.length_a   1.000
_cell.length_b   1.000
_cell.length_c   1.000
_cell.angle_alpha   90.00
_cell.angle_beta   90.00
_cell.angle_gamma   90.00
#
_symmetry.space_group_name_H-M   'P 1'
#
loop_
_entity.id
_entity.type
_entity.pdbx_description
1 polymer ?
#
loop_
_entity_poly.entity_id
_entity_poly.type
_entity_poly.pdbx_seq_one_letter_code
_entity_poly.pdbx_strand_id
1 'polypeptide(L)'
;MNFRKVLMYLGFLGIGVLLFYMAFSMVEDREALWNDMRSASWGGLIVSFIMGYLAIVSRGLRWVIMLDPLGHKPSPIRTVHAVTFAYFANTFIPRSGELARCAALNQTDNIPVDQLFGTVISERVVDFAILMVLTTIAVVANLPAFFDLVAGAQLPDATNALIGGGLFLVALGVAWIKREALLR
;
A
#
# COMPACT_ATOMS: atom_id res chain seq x y z
N MET A 1 -26.42 -8.30 25.02
CA MET A 1 -25.78 -7.29 24.13
C MET A 1 -26.26 -5.92 24.59
N ASN A 2 -25.33 -5.02 24.99
CA ASN A 2 -25.75 -3.73 25.59
C ASN A 2 -26.35 -2.83 24.50
N PHE A 3 -27.53 -2.26 24.78
CA PHE A 3 -28.26 -1.36 23.89
C PHE A 3 -27.37 -0.26 23.26
N ARG A 4 -26.46 0.30 24.03
CA ARG A 4 -25.45 1.27 23.54
C ARG A 4 -24.57 0.73 22.40
N LYS A 5 -24.16 -0.55 22.48
CA LYS A 5 -23.34 -1.17 21.42
C LYS A 5 -24.14 -1.37 20.12
N VAL A 6 -25.40 -1.78 20.26
CA VAL A 6 -26.32 -1.92 19.10
C VAL A 6 -26.52 -0.58 18.41
N LEU A 7 -26.77 0.47 19.18
CA LEU A 7 -26.95 1.83 18.63
C LEU A 7 -25.70 2.34 17.92
N MET A 8 -24.52 2.05 18.47
CA MET A 8 -23.24 2.39 17.86
C MET A 8 -23.01 1.65 16.53
N TYR A 9 -23.31 0.35 16.47
CA TYR A 9 -23.19 -0.43 15.22
C TYR A 9 -24.18 0.03 14.16
N LEU A 10 -25.42 0.35 14.55
CA LEU A 10 -26.43 0.92 13.65
C LEU A 10 -25.99 2.30 13.13
N GLY A 11 -25.37 3.11 13.97
CA GLY A 11 -24.81 4.40 13.56
C GLY A 11 -23.69 4.25 12.51
N PHE A 12 -22.72 3.35 12.75
CA PHE A 12 -21.66 3.06 11.76
C PHE A 12 -22.22 2.47 10.47
N LEU A 13 -23.19 1.56 10.55
CA LEU A 13 -23.85 1.01 9.38
C LEU A 13 -24.59 2.12 8.60
N GLY A 14 -25.31 3.00 9.30
CA GLY A 14 -25.99 4.14 8.67
C GLY A 14 -25.03 5.09 7.95
N ILE A 15 -23.89 5.41 8.56
CA ILE A 15 -22.83 6.20 7.92
C ILE A 15 -22.30 5.48 6.67
N GLY A 16 -22.03 4.17 6.78
CA GLY A 16 -21.55 3.37 5.64
C GLY A 16 -22.54 3.36 4.46
N VAL A 17 -23.84 3.17 4.76
CA VAL A 17 -24.90 3.22 3.75
C VAL A 17 -25.04 4.63 3.13
N LEU A 18 -24.93 5.68 3.95
CA LEU A 18 -24.98 7.06 3.48
C LEU A 18 -23.81 7.36 2.53
N LEU A 19 -22.57 7.00 2.91
CA LEU A 19 -21.40 7.18 2.07
C LEU A 19 -21.50 6.38 0.76
N PHE A 20 -21.99 5.14 0.83
CA PHE A 20 -22.23 4.33 -0.35
C PHE A 20 -23.28 4.98 -1.28
N TYR A 21 -24.38 5.47 -0.72
CA TYR A 21 -25.41 6.16 -1.47
C TYR A 21 -24.87 7.45 -2.12
N MET A 22 -24.09 8.25 -1.39
CA MET A 22 -23.44 9.43 -1.93
C MET A 22 -22.49 9.09 -3.09
N ALA A 23 -21.61 8.09 -2.90
CA ALA A 23 -20.70 7.63 -3.94
C ALA A 23 -21.47 7.14 -5.19
N PHE A 24 -22.52 6.36 -4.99
CA PHE A 24 -23.36 5.86 -6.07
C PHE A 24 -24.17 6.96 -6.77
N SER A 25 -24.57 8.01 -6.05
CA SER A 25 -25.27 9.16 -6.62
C SER A 25 -24.40 10.05 -7.51
N MET A 26 -23.05 9.99 -7.33
CA MET A 26 -22.09 10.71 -8.17
C MET A 26 -21.82 10.03 -9.52
N VAL A 27 -22.32 8.81 -9.71
CA VAL A 27 -22.21 8.11 -11.00
C VAL A 27 -23.22 8.71 -11.97
N GLU A 28 -22.74 9.44 -12.97
CA GLU A 28 -23.56 10.14 -13.96
C GLU A 28 -24.36 9.17 -14.87
N ASP A 29 -23.71 8.08 -15.30
CA ASP A 29 -24.32 7.06 -16.14
C ASP A 29 -24.39 5.70 -15.44
N ARG A 30 -25.50 5.46 -14.76
CA ARG A 30 -25.76 4.21 -14.05
C ARG A 30 -26.08 3.06 -14.99
N GLU A 31 -26.64 3.34 -16.16
CA GLU A 31 -26.95 2.30 -17.15
C GLU A 31 -25.66 1.80 -17.80
N ALA A 32 -24.74 2.69 -18.15
CA ALA A 32 -23.43 2.31 -18.64
C ALA A 32 -22.68 1.45 -17.60
N LEU A 33 -22.63 1.88 -16.34
CA LEU A 33 -22.00 1.10 -15.26
C LEU A 33 -22.61 -0.32 -15.16
N TRP A 34 -23.94 -0.43 -15.24
CA TRP A 34 -24.61 -1.73 -15.15
C TRP A 34 -24.36 -2.62 -16.36
N ASN A 35 -24.29 -2.01 -17.54
CA ASN A 35 -23.96 -2.70 -18.77
C ASN A 35 -22.49 -3.18 -18.78
N ASP A 36 -21.55 -2.35 -18.31
CA ASP A 36 -20.13 -2.72 -18.15
C ASP A 36 -19.96 -3.88 -17.18
N MET A 37 -20.66 -3.86 -16.07
CA MET A 37 -20.65 -4.97 -15.11
C MET A 37 -21.18 -6.28 -15.72
N ARG A 38 -22.23 -6.20 -16.55
CA ARG A 38 -22.80 -7.37 -17.23
C ARG A 38 -21.94 -7.87 -18.38
N SER A 39 -21.27 -6.97 -19.08
CA SER A 39 -20.38 -7.30 -20.21
C SER A 39 -18.99 -7.72 -19.78
N ALA A 40 -18.67 -7.64 -18.47
CA ALA A 40 -17.38 -8.04 -17.94
C ALA A 40 -17.07 -9.50 -18.30
N SER A 41 -15.92 -9.74 -18.93
CA SER A 41 -15.52 -11.08 -19.32
C SER A 41 -15.15 -11.94 -18.11
N TRP A 42 -15.79 -13.07 -17.93
CA TRP A 42 -15.45 -14.01 -16.85
C TRP A 42 -13.99 -14.47 -16.91
N GLY A 43 -13.44 -14.61 -18.12
CA GLY A 43 -12.03 -14.94 -18.32
C GLY A 43 -11.11 -13.88 -17.73
N GLY A 44 -11.38 -12.60 -17.98
CA GLY A 44 -10.62 -11.49 -17.41
C GLY A 44 -10.68 -11.45 -15.89
N LEU A 45 -11.86 -11.70 -15.31
CA LEU A 45 -12.04 -11.74 -13.85
C LEU A 45 -11.25 -12.89 -13.21
N ILE A 46 -11.31 -14.09 -13.81
CA ILE A 46 -10.56 -15.26 -13.31
C ILE A 46 -9.05 -15.01 -13.39
N VAL A 47 -8.55 -14.47 -14.50
CA VAL A 47 -7.13 -14.16 -14.65
C VAL A 47 -6.70 -13.10 -13.63
N SER A 48 -7.48 -12.04 -13.44
CA SER A 48 -7.19 -11.00 -12.43
C SER A 48 -7.15 -11.59 -11.01
N PHE A 49 -8.07 -12.48 -10.68
CA PHE A 49 -8.10 -13.15 -9.38
C PHE A 49 -6.85 -14.03 -9.16
N ILE A 50 -6.48 -14.84 -10.18
CA ILE A 50 -5.28 -15.69 -10.12
C ILE A 50 -4.03 -14.82 -9.97
N MET A 51 -3.89 -13.76 -10.77
CA MET A 51 -2.74 -12.86 -10.68
C MET A 51 -2.66 -12.14 -9.33
N GLY A 52 -3.79 -11.72 -8.78
CA GLY A 52 -3.87 -11.13 -7.44
C GLY A 52 -3.44 -12.12 -6.34
N TYR A 53 -3.88 -13.38 -6.44
CA TYR A 53 -3.47 -14.41 -5.49
C TYR A 53 -1.97 -14.74 -5.62
N LEU A 54 -1.44 -14.86 -6.83
CA LEU A 54 -0.01 -15.07 -7.07
C LEU A 54 0.84 -13.93 -6.51
N ALA A 55 0.37 -12.68 -6.59
CA ALA A 55 1.04 -11.55 -5.97
C ALA A 55 1.14 -11.68 -4.44
N ILE A 56 0.07 -12.16 -3.79
CA ILE A 56 0.07 -12.43 -2.34
C ILE A 56 1.07 -13.55 -2.00
N VAL A 57 1.06 -14.65 -2.76
CA VAL A 57 1.98 -15.78 -2.58
C VAL A 57 3.44 -15.31 -2.74
N SER A 58 3.73 -14.58 -3.83
CA SER A 58 5.07 -14.03 -4.08
C SER A 58 5.55 -13.16 -2.93
N ARG A 59 4.68 -12.30 -2.37
CA ARG A 59 5.01 -11.46 -1.22
C ARG A 59 5.29 -12.29 0.04
N GLY A 60 4.50 -13.32 0.29
CA GLY A 60 4.73 -14.25 1.40
C GLY A 60 6.07 -14.98 1.29
N LEU A 61 6.40 -15.50 0.09
CA LEU A 61 7.66 -16.18 -0.17
C LEU A 61 8.87 -15.23 -0.04
N ARG A 62 8.76 -13.99 -0.57
CA ARG A 62 9.80 -12.97 -0.39
C ARG A 62 10.08 -12.70 1.08
N TRP A 63 9.05 -12.68 1.92
CA TRP A 63 9.19 -12.44 3.34
C TRP A 63 9.93 -13.59 4.06
N VAL A 64 9.73 -14.84 3.65
CA VAL A 64 10.54 -15.99 4.13
C VAL A 64 12.03 -15.75 3.86
N ILE A 65 12.38 -15.31 2.63
CA ILE A 65 13.77 -15.03 2.24
C ILE A 65 14.37 -13.90 3.08
N MET A 66 13.57 -12.88 3.42
CA MET A 66 14.03 -11.76 4.24
C MET A 66 14.26 -12.14 5.71
N LEU A 67 13.60 -13.19 6.20
CA LEU A 67 13.74 -13.68 7.58
C LEU A 67 14.89 -14.68 7.75
N ASP A 68 15.32 -15.34 6.67
CA ASP A 68 16.42 -16.34 6.70
C ASP A 68 17.75 -15.77 7.22
N PRO A 69 18.24 -14.57 6.79
CA PRO A 69 19.46 -13.96 7.33
C PRO A 69 19.38 -13.60 8.83
N LEU A 70 18.17 -13.46 9.37
CA LEU A 70 17.92 -13.20 10.79
C LEU A 70 17.89 -14.49 11.63
N GLY A 71 18.12 -15.65 11.00
CA GLY A 71 18.13 -16.96 11.64
C GLY A 71 16.73 -17.58 11.79
N HIS A 72 15.70 -16.99 11.16
CA HIS A 72 14.33 -17.49 11.25
C HIS A 72 13.89 -18.15 9.94
N LYS A 73 13.35 -19.36 10.03
CA LYS A 73 12.84 -20.13 8.88
C LYS A 73 11.36 -20.48 9.06
N PRO A 74 10.47 -19.49 8.99
CA PRO A 74 9.04 -19.76 9.09
C PRO A 74 8.56 -20.62 7.91
N SER A 75 7.47 -21.37 8.12
CA SER A 75 6.85 -22.13 7.05
C SER A 75 6.33 -21.18 5.95
N PRO A 76 6.64 -21.43 4.65
CA PRO A 76 6.14 -20.60 3.55
C PRO A 76 4.61 -20.45 3.56
N ILE A 77 3.89 -21.51 3.88
CA ILE A 77 2.43 -21.50 3.94
C ILE A 77 1.93 -20.57 5.03
N ARG A 78 2.53 -20.62 6.24
CA ARG A 78 2.15 -19.74 7.36
C ARG A 78 2.46 -18.28 7.03
N THR A 79 3.57 -18.02 6.37
CA THR A 79 3.94 -16.67 5.95
C THR A 79 2.96 -16.13 4.90
N VAL A 80 2.55 -16.95 3.92
CA VAL A 80 1.51 -16.56 2.95
C VAL A 80 0.18 -16.29 3.65
N HIS A 81 -0.22 -17.11 4.63
CA HIS A 81 -1.44 -16.87 5.40
C HIS A 81 -1.34 -15.59 6.24
N ALA A 82 -0.19 -15.29 6.83
CA ALA A 82 0.02 -14.04 7.57
C ALA A 82 -0.11 -12.81 6.66
N VAL A 83 0.41 -12.88 5.42
CA VAL A 83 0.24 -11.83 4.42
C VAL A 83 -1.22 -11.73 3.97
N THR A 84 -1.91 -12.84 3.74
CA THR A 84 -3.34 -12.84 3.41
C THR A 84 -4.18 -12.20 4.53
N PHE A 85 -3.87 -12.53 5.78
CA PHE A 85 -4.50 -11.93 6.95
C PHE A 85 -4.24 -10.42 7.03
N ALA A 86 -3.05 -9.96 6.63
CA ALA A 86 -2.75 -8.53 6.54
C ALA A 86 -3.66 -7.80 5.54
N TYR A 87 -3.89 -8.38 4.36
CA TYR A 87 -4.83 -7.81 3.38
C TYR A 87 -6.25 -7.75 3.92
N PHE A 88 -6.68 -8.82 4.59
CA PHE A 88 -7.99 -8.85 5.25
C PHE A 88 -8.11 -7.76 6.34
N ALA A 89 -7.10 -7.62 7.20
CA ALA A 89 -7.08 -6.59 8.24
C ALA A 89 -7.15 -5.16 7.66
N ASN A 90 -6.47 -4.90 6.54
CA ASN A 90 -6.50 -3.61 5.86
C ASN A 90 -7.89 -3.24 5.31
N THR A 91 -8.76 -4.20 5.08
CA THR A 91 -10.15 -3.96 4.65
C THR A 91 -10.96 -3.26 5.74
N PHE A 92 -10.68 -3.57 7.02
CA PHE A 92 -11.40 -2.99 8.16
C PHE A 92 -10.72 -1.75 8.73
N ILE A 93 -9.39 -1.80 8.85
CA ILE A 93 -8.61 -0.70 9.43
C ILE A 93 -7.46 -0.39 8.46
N PRO A 94 -7.49 0.74 7.76
CA PRO A 94 -6.42 1.12 6.84
C PRO A 94 -5.05 1.08 7.51
N ARG A 95 -4.06 0.48 6.83
CA ARG A 95 -2.67 0.33 7.29
C ARG A 95 -2.44 -0.60 8.48
N SER A 96 -3.46 -1.28 9.01
CA SER A 96 -3.29 -2.25 10.12
C SER A 96 -2.64 -3.56 9.68
N GLY A 97 -2.64 -3.87 8.38
CA GLY A 97 -2.15 -5.14 7.85
C GLY A 97 -0.69 -5.43 8.15
N GLU A 98 0.16 -4.42 8.19
CA GLU A 98 1.58 -4.63 8.52
C GLU A 98 1.76 -5.09 9.98
N LEU A 99 1.02 -4.50 10.90
CA LEU A 99 0.99 -4.95 12.29
C LEU A 99 0.34 -6.33 12.42
N ALA A 100 -0.76 -6.57 11.69
CA ALA A 100 -1.50 -7.83 11.73
C ALA A 100 -0.64 -9.01 11.25
N ARG A 101 0.15 -8.86 10.14
CA ARG A 101 1.05 -9.92 9.67
C ARG A 101 2.19 -10.20 10.65
N CYS A 102 2.76 -9.16 11.27
CA CYS A 102 3.79 -9.34 12.28
C CYS A 102 3.24 -10.07 13.51
N ALA A 103 2.06 -9.68 14.00
CA ALA A 103 1.42 -10.35 15.12
C ALA A 103 1.09 -11.82 14.80
N ALA A 104 0.58 -12.10 13.59
CA ALA A 104 0.28 -13.47 13.16
C ALA A 104 1.53 -14.36 13.15
N LEU A 105 2.64 -13.88 12.58
CA LEU A 105 3.87 -14.68 12.48
C LEU A 105 4.59 -14.79 13.84
N ASN A 106 4.50 -13.77 14.69
CA ASN A 106 4.99 -13.87 16.06
C ASN A 106 4.25 -14.97 16.84
N GLN A 107 2.92 -15.08 16.70
CA GLN A 107 2.12 -16.09 17.39
C GLN A 107 2.35 -17.51 16.84
N THR A 108 2.62 -17.67 15.54
CA THR A 108 2.73 -18.99 14.91
C THR A 108 4.15 -19.56 14.92
N ASP A 109 5.16 -18.69 14.84
CA ASP A 109 6.56 -19.09 14.69
C ASP A 109 7.47 -18.53 15.80
N ASN A 110 6.90 -17.83 16.80
CA ASN A 110 7.60 -17.22 17.94
C ASN A 110 8.76 -16.27 17.52
N ILE A 111 8.63 -15.62 16.37
CA ILE A 111 9.64 -14.66 15.89
C ILE A 111 9.42 -13.31 16.59
N PRO A 112 10.46 -12.66 17.14
CA PRO A 112 10.33 -11.37 17.82
C PRO A 112 9.74 -10.30 16.92
N VAL A 113 8.80 -9.51 17.46
CA VAL A 113 8.04 -8.49 16.69
C VAL A 113 8.95 -7.40 16.16
N ASP A 114 9.99 -7.00 16.89
CA ASP A 114 10.99 -6.01 16.49
C ASP A 114 11.73 -6.42 15.21
N GLN A 115 12.11 -7.69 15.10
CA GLN A 115 12.76 -8.24 13.91
C GLN A 115 11.78 -8.31 12.72
N LEU A 116 10.56 -8.77 12.97
CA LEU A 116 9.51 -8.77 11.95
C LEU A 116 9.23 -7.35 11.42
N PHE A 117 9.15 -6.37 12.33
CA PHE A 117 8.93 -4.97 11.95
C PHE A 117 10.12 -4.38 11.20
N GLY A 118 11.35 -4.75 11.57
CA GLY A 118 12.57 -4.39 10.85
C GLY A 118 12.54 -4.86 9.38
N THR A 119 12.06 -6.09 9.12
CA THR A 119 11.91 -6.59 7.73
C THR A 119 10.83 -5.83 6.97
N VAL A 120 9.74 -5.43 7.63
CA VAL A 120 8.69 -4.61 7.01
C VAL A 120 9.24 -3.25 6.57
N ILE A 121 10.00 -2.58 7.43
CA ILE A 121 10.64 -1.31 7.09
C ILE A 121 11.62 -1.49 5.93
N SER A 122 12.46 -2.52 5.97
CA SER A 122 13.41 -2.82 4.88
C SER A 122 12.68 -3.06 3.55
N GLU A 123 11.55 -3.78 3.56
CA GLU A 123 10.69 -3.96 2.40
C GLU A 123 10.23 -2.61 1.84
N ARG A 124 9.78 -1.68 2.69
CA ARG A 124 9.33 -0.34 2.27
C ARG A 124 10.46 0.50 1.66
N VAL A 125 11.64 0.42 2.21
CA VAL A 125 12.81 1.15 1.67
C VAL A 125 13.15 0.65 0.27
N VAL A 126 13.16 -0.67 0.05
CA VAL A 126 13.42 -1.26 -1.27
C VAL A 126 12.30 -0.92 -2.25
N ASP A 127 11.03 -1.07 -1.86
CA ASP A 127 9.89 -0.74 -2.70
C ASP A 127 9.95 0.75 -3.12
N PHE A 128 10.28 1.65 -2.20
CA PHE A 128 10.44 3.07 -2.47
C PHE A 128 11.60 3.35 -3.45
N ALA A 129 12.75 2.70 -3.27
CA ALA A 129 13.89 2.85 -4.17
C ALA A 129 13.54 2.40 -5.60
N ILE A 130 12.87 1.25 -5.74
CA ILE A 130 12.39 0.74 -7.03
C ILE A 130 11.39 1.72 -7.65
N LEU A 131 10.44 2.23 -6.88
CA LEU A 131 9.47 3.21 -7.35
C LEU A 131 10.16 4.46 -7.90
N MET A 132 11.15 4.99 -7.18
CA MET A 132 11.92 6.17 -7.61
C MET A 132 12.64 5.91 -8.93
N VAL A 133 13.28 4.75 -9.09
CA VAL A 133 13.95 4.37 -10.34
C VAL A 133 12.95 4.26 -11.50
N LEU A 134 11.84 3.56 -11.31
CA LEU A 134 10.81 3.38 -12.33
C LEU A 134 10.18 4.72 -12.72
N THR A 135 9.88 5.56 -11.74
CA THR A 135 9.33 6.90 -11.99
C THR A 135 10.32 7.76 -12.80
N THR A 136 11.59 7.73 -12.44
CA THR A 136 12.63 8.45 -13.19
C THR A 136 12.70 7.96 -14.63
N ILE A 137 12.72 6.64 -14.86
CA ILE A 137 12.71 6.06 -16.21
C ILE A 137 11.46 6.49 -16.98
N ALA A 138 10.28 6.43 -16.37
CA ALA A 138 9.02 6.82 -17.00
C ALA A 138 9.01 8.30 -17.40
N VAL A 139 9.49 9.18 -16.53
CA VAL A 139 9.63 10.62 -16.82
C VAL A 139 10.60 10.86 -17.97
N VAL A 140 11.77 10.24 -17.93
CA VAL A 140 12.78 10.40 -18.98
C VAL A 140 12.29 9.88 -20.33
N ALA A 141 11.59 8.74 -20.34
CA ALA A 141 11.02 8.15 -21.56
C ALA A 141 9.89 8.98 -22.17
N ASN A 142 9.19 9.79 -21.38
CA ASN A 142 8.04 10.60 -21.81
C ASN A 142 8.18 12.07 -21.42
N LEU A 143 9.36 12.64 -21.58
CA LEU A 143 9.65 14.03 -21.22
C LEU A 143 8.65 15.05 -21.77
N PRO A 144 8.24 15.01 -23.06
CA PRO A 144 7.25 15.96 -23.58
C PRO A 144 5.92 15.87 -22.86
N ALA A 145 5.37 14.66 -22.70
CA ALA A 145 4.11 14.45 -21.99
C ALA A 145 4.18 14.87 -20.51
N PHE A 146 5.34 14.69 -19.86
CA PHE A 146 5.57 15.16 -18.52
C PHE A 146 5.53 16.69 -18.42
N PHE A 147 6.17 17.39 -19.34
CA PHE A 147 6.13 18.86 -19.39
C PHE A 147 4.74 19.40 -19.70
N ASP A 148 3.99 18.75 -20.58
CA ASP A 148 2.59 19.11 -20.87
C ASP A 148 1.69 18.92 -19.64
N LEU A 149 1.90 17.83 -18.89
CA LEU A 149 1.17 17.56 -17.64
C LEU A 149 1.49 18.62 -16.58
N VAL A 150 2.78 18.98 -16.43
CA VAL A 150 3.22 19.99 -15.46
C VAL A 150 2.74 21.38 -15.85
N ALA A 151 2.78 21.72 -17.15
CA ALA A 151 2.28 22.99 -17.66
C ALA A 151 0.74 23.12 -17.55
N GLY A 152 0.01 22.01 -17.72
CA GLY A 152 -1.45 21.96 -17.54
C GLY A 152 -1.90 21.88 -16.06
N ALA A 153 -1.02 21.45 -15.16
CA ALA A 153 -1.28 21.50 -13.74
C ALA A 153 -1.19 22.96 -13.28
N GLN A 154 -2.24 23.48 -12.64
CA GLN A 154 -2.18 24.76 -11.93
C GLN A 154 -1.25 24.61 -10.70
N LEU A 155 0.05 24.52 -10.97
CA LEU A 155 1.04 24.52 -9.89
C LEU A 155 1.04 25.89 -9.26
N PRO A 156 1.04 25.98 -7.90
CA PRO A 156 1.34 27.23 -7.24
C PRO A 156 2.70 27.69 -7.77
N ASP A 157 2.79 29.00 -8.09
CA ASP A 157 3.91 29.68 -8.74
C ASP A 157 5.21 28.90 -8.80
N ALA A 158 5.84 28.82 -9.98
CA ALA A 158 7.09 28.07 -10.21
C ALA A 158 8.16 28.31 -9.12
N THR A 159 8.12 29.47 -8.47
CA THR A 159 8.92 29.86 -7.31
C THR A 159 8.66 28.90 -6.10
N ASN A 160 7.41 28.57 -5.80
CA ASN A 160 7.06 27.71 -4.67
C ASN A 160 7.44 26.24 -4.95
N ALA A 161 7.37 25.80 -6.20
CA ALA A 161 7.81 24.46 -6.61
C ALA A 161 9.36 24.33 -6.53
N LEU A 162 10.09 25.37 -6.93
CA LEU A 162 11.54 25.43 -6.81
C LEU A 162 11.99 25.48 -5.34
N ILE A 163 11.30 26.27 -4.51
CA ILE A 163 11.56 26.31 -3.07
C ILE A 163 11.27 24.97 -2.41
N GLY A 164 10.12 24.34 -2.71
CA GLY A 164 9.75 23.03 -2.19
C GLY A 164 10.72 21.92 -2.62
N GLY A 165 11.10 21.89 -3.89
CA GLY A 165 12.11 20.96 -4.43
C GLY A 165 13.51 21.20 -3.83
N GLY A 166 13.91 22.44 -3.70
CA GLY A 166 15.16 22.83 -3.05
C GLY A 166 15.23 22.42 -1.59
N LEU A 167 14.16 22.69 -0.82
CA LEU A 167 14.06 22.28 0.58
C LEU A 167 14.08 20.75 0.74
N PHE A 168 13.46 20.01 -0.17
CA PHE A 168 13.49 18.56 -0.17
C PHE A 168 14.91 18.00 -0.42
N LEU A 169 15.65 18.58 -1.38
CA LEU A 169 17.03 18.20 -1.66
C LEU A 169 17.97 18.58 -0.50
N VAL A 170 17.76 19.73 0.14
CA VAL A 170 18.51 20.13 1.33
C VAL A 170 18.21 19.18 2.50
N ALA A 171 16.94 18.79 2.70
CA ALA A 171 16.58 17.83 3.74
C ALA A 171 17.23 16.46 3.50
N LEU A 172 17.28 15.99 2.26
CA LEU A 172 18.00 14.77 1.88
C LEU A 172 19.52 14.91 2.12
N GLY A 173 20.10 16.04 1.78
CA GLY A 173 21.53 16.32 2.02
C GLY A 173 21.87 16.35 3.51
N VAL A 174 21.05 17.02 4.32
CA VAL A 174 21.19 17.03 5.79
C VAL A 174 21.01 15.63 6.41
N ALA A 175 20.05 14.85 5.93
CA ALA A 175 19.86 13.47 6.35
C ALA A 175 21.09 12.61 6.00
N TRP A 176 21.67 12.82 4.82
CA TRP A 176 22.90 12.15 4.40
C TRP A 176 24.10 12.49 5.29
N ILE A 177 24.32 13.78 5.59
CA ILE A 177 25.43 14.24 6.44
C ILE A 177 25.25 13.76 7.89
N LYS A 178 24.03 13.80 8.43
CA LYS A 178 23.74 13.29 9.78
C LYS A 178 23.90 11.76 9.89
N ARG A 179 23.75 11.01 8.81
CA ARG A 179 23.99 9.57 8.78
C ARG A 179 25.45 9.23 9.17
N GLU A 180 26.43 10.01 8.69
CA GLU A 180 27.83 9.81 9.06
C GLU A 180 28.13 10.16 10.51
N ALA A 181 27.39 11.10 11.11
CA ALA A 181 27.52 11.49 12.52
C ALA A 181 26.84 10.48 13.50
N LEU A 182 25.88 9.68 13.03
CA LEU A 182 25.18 8.65 13.80
C LEU A 182 25.87 7.27 13.75
N LEU A 183 26.83 7.10 12.84
CA LEU A 183 27.60 5.85 12.68
C LEU A 183 29.01 5.93 13.32
N ARG A 184 29.32 7.03 14.00
CA ARG A 184 30.50 7.20 14.86
C ARG A 184 30.10 7.20 16.33
#